data_67260b279d1877339a356ded9cb59a8b
#
_entry.id   67260b279d1877339a356ded9cb59a8b
#
_cell.length_a   1.000
_cell.length_b   1.000
_cell.length_c   1.000
_cell.angle_alpha   90.00
_cell.angle_beta   90.00
_cell.angle_gamma   90.00
#
_symmetry.space_group_name_H-M   'P 1'
#
loop_
_entity.id
_entity.type
_entity.pdbx_description
1 polymer ?
#
loop_
_entity_poly.entity_id
_entity_poly.type
_entity_poly.pdbx_seq_one_letter_code
_entity_poly.pdbx_strand_id
1 'polypeptide(L)'
;MTAPKNNKRGRAALVVVLCLLALCLAAGGTVYGLLSRKVKAIQAGADFDFRYTVTSTASRTPALYGVLEQVGATQGTVSGQYAPGRFQFALTSQKSGSAFTRVYIDANETLYDAGQLYTYLRGEIVAAAPLAGLVLPNWSMGSYISQTQLASLLGVELSAVEMQDVTNLTLGLGALQKVTPAGALDGYTYYQLPAGETDLTCIVGLPLKELFSGTTPLHILLTIPEHEVRISLSGTVTAAETAVVAPTSRMSDTDVDNFVQL
;
A
#
# COMPACT_ATOMS: atom_id res chain seq x y z
N MET A 1 -33.99 -0.75 -14.63
CA MET A 1 -33.11 0.05 -13.73
C MET A 1 -32.28 -0.96 -12.95
N THR A 2 -31.08 -1.25 -13.43
CA THR A 2 -30.11 -2.12 -12.78
C THR A 2 -29.32 -1.29 -11.78
N ALA A 3 -29.31 -1.68 -10.52
CA ALA A 3 -28.55 -1.04 -9.47
C ALA A 3 -27.05 -1.02 -9.84
N PRO A 4 -26.31 0.06 -9.55
CA PRO A 4 -24.90 0.15 -9.86
C PRO A 4 -24.15 -0.91 -9.04
N LYS A 5 -23.44 -1.79 -9.74
CA LYS A 5 -22.52 -2.77 -9.16
C LYS A 5 -21.41 -2.00 -8.44
N ASN A 6 -21.45 -2.04 -7.10
CA ASN A 6 -20.50 -1.38 -6.22
C ASN A 6 -19.09 -1.89 -6.53
N ASN A 7 -18.25 -1.03 -7.09
CA ASN A 7 -16.92 -1.39 -7.58
C ASN A 7 -15.92 -1.42 -6.43
N LYS A 8 -15.86 -2.56 -5.71
CA LYS A 8 -15.00 -2.79 -4.54
C LYS A 8 -13.50 -2.94 -4.88
N ARG A 9 -13.14 -2.98 -6.19
CA ARG A 9 -11.80 -3.38 -6.67
C ARG A 9 -10.67 -2.38 -6.37
N GLY A 10 -10.94 -1.07 -6.32
CA GLY A 10 -9.94 -0.06 -5.97
C GLY A 10 -9.65 0.02 -4.46
N ARG A 11 -10.57 -0.48 -3.63
CA ARG A 11 -10.45 -0.41 -2.17
C ARG A 11 -9.36 -1.32 -1.58
N ALA A 12 -9.08 -2.45 -2.22
CA ALA A 12 -8.22 -3.48 -1.64
C ALA A 12 -6.73 -3.05 -1.54
N ALA A 13 -6.13 -2.54 -2.62
CA ALA A 13 -4.73 -2.09 -2.60
C ALA A 13 -4.53 -0.92 -1.62
N LEU A 14 -5.54 -0.09 -1.53
CA LEU A 14 -5.52 1.10 -0.69
C LEU A 14 -5.78 0.78 0.78
N VAL A 15 -6.61 -0.20 1.08
CA VAL A 15 -6.79 -0.72 2.45
C VAL A 15 -5.48 -1.31 2.98
N VAL A 16 -4.64 -1.91 2.11
CA VAL A 16 -3.28 -2.36 2.50
C VAL A 16 -2.44 -1.19 3.02
N VAL A 17 -2.43 -0.08 2.29
CA VAL A 17 -1.71 1.13 2.69
C VAL A 17 -2.32 1.76 3.93
N LEU A 18 -3.66 1.76 4.02
CA LEU A 18 -4.39 2.29 5.17
C LEU A 18 -4.20 1.45 6.42
N CYS A 19 -4.14 0.12 6.28
CA CYS A 19 -3.80 -0.76 7.40
C CYS A 19 -2.37 -0.51 7.89
N LEU A 20 -1.41 -0.26 7.01
CA LEU A 20 -0.05 0.14 7.40
C LEU A 20 -0.06 1.42 8.24
N LEU A 21 -0.83 2.43 7.83
CA LEU A 21 -0.96 3.69 8.58
C LEU A 21 -1.73 3.53 9.88
N ALA A 22 -2.89 2.88 9.84
CA ALA A 22 -3.69 2.61 11.03
C ALA A 22 -2.89 1.85 12.08
N LEU A 23 -1.97 0.98 11.64
CA LEU A 23 -1.10 0.21 12.52
C LEU A 23 0.01 1.02 13.15
N CYS A 24 0.62 1.95 12.42
CA CYS A 24 1.53 2.92 13.01
C CYS A 24 0.83 3.74 14.10
N LEU A 25 -0.47 4.01 13.92
CA LEU A 25 -1.30 4.77 14.85
C LEU A 25 -1.95 3.90 15.94
N ALA A 26 -2.28 2.63 15.63
CA ALA A 26 -3.02 1.71 16.50
C ALA A 26 -2.17 0.99 17.54
N ALA A 27 -0.87 0.83 17.32
CA ALA A 27 0.05 0.21 18.29
C ALA A 27 0.04 0.89 19.67
N GLY A 28 -0.67 2.00 19.83
CA GLY A 28 -0.64 2.87 21.00
C GLY A 28 -1.72 2.69 22.04
N GLY A 29 -2.74 1.90 21.83
CA GLY A 29 -3.94 1.92 22.69
C GLY A 29 -3.89 1.12 24.00
N THR A 30 -2.98 0.19 24.22
CA THR A 30 -3.14 -0.81 25.29
C THR A 30 -2.05 -0.91 26.36
N VAL A 31 -0.95 -0.15 26.26
CA VAL A 31 0.06 -0.10 27.33
C VAL A 31 0.32 1.37 27.71
N TYR A 32 -0.45 1.84 28.66
CA TYR A 32 -0.50 3.22 29.12
C TYR A 32 0.88 3.80 29.51
N GLY A 33 1.17 4.97 29.04
CA GLY A 33 2.22 5.87 29.53
C GLY A 33 3.50 5.96 28.68
N LEU A 34 4.19 4.87 28.42
CA LEU A 34 5.44 4.87 27.63
C LEU A 34 5.17 4.72 26.13
N LEU A 35 4.17 3.92 25.78
CA LEU A 35 3.68 3.80 24.41
C LEU A 35 3.05 5.10 23.91
N SER A 36 2.42 5.89 24.75
CA SER A 36 1.82 7.16 24.36
C SER A 36 2.84 8.16 23.77
N ARG A 37 4.07 8.18 24.27
CA ARG A 37 5.15 9.01 23.73
C ARG A 37 5.60 8.52 22.36
N LYS A 38 5.74 7.21 22.20
CA LYS A 38 6.18 6.60 20.93
C LYS A 38 5.12 6.76 19.84
N VAL A 39 3.86 6.54 20.19
CA VAL A 39 2.74 6.76 19.27
C VAL A 39 2.65 8.22 18.86
N LYS A 40 2.75 9.17 19.80
CA LYS A 40 2.77 10.61 19.48
C LYS A 40 3.95 10.96 18.57
N ALA A 41 5.12 10.36 18.80
CA ALA A 41 6.28 10.58 17.95
C ALA A 41 6.05 10.05 16.53
N ILE A 42 5.51 8.83 16.37
CA ILE A 42 5.13 8.26 15.07
C ILE A 42 4.01 9.09 14.40
N GLN A 43 3.05 9.57 15.16
CA GLN A 43 1.97 10.45 14.67
C GLN A 43 2.49 11.81 14.19
N ALA A 44 3.60 12.30 14.75
CA ALA A 44 4.26 13.52 14.30
C ALA A 44 5.04 13.34 12.99
N GLY A 45 5.46 12.12 12.70
CA GLY A 45 6.13 11.72 11.47
C GLY A 45 6.84 10.39 11.63
N ALA A 46 6.97 9.62 10.55
CA ALA A 46 7.61 8.32 10.60
C ALA A 46 8.19 7.91 9.23
N ASP A 47 9.28 7.18 9.30
CA ASP A 47 9.78 6.36 8.20
C ASP A 47 9.35 4.91 8.43
N PHE A 48 9.07 4.19 7.34
CA PHE A 48 8.75 2.77 7.40
C PHE A 48 9.41 2.00 6.26
N ASP A 49 9.74 0.75 6.56
CA ASP A 49 10.31 -0.18 5.60
C ASP A 49 9.76 -1.58 5.89
N PHE A 50 9.05 -2.16 4.92
CA PHE A 50 8.44 -3.47 5.01
C PHE A 50 8.80 -4.31 3.80
N ARG A 51 9.11 -5.58 4.05
CA ARG A 51 9.07 -6.61 3.02
C ARG A 51 7.65 -7.14 2.91
N TYR A 52 7.18 -7.28 1.69
CA TYR A 52 5.88 -7.88 1.45
C TYR A 52 5.99 -9.18 0.64
N THR A 53 5.04 -10.07 0.90
CA THR A 53 4.83 -11.29 0.13
C THR A 53 3.35 -11.45 -0.11
N VAL A 54 2.96 -11.64 -1.37
CA VAL A 54 1.59 -11.95 -1.79
C VAL A 54 1.51 -13.43 -2.06
N THR A 55 0.51 -14.11 -1.49
CA THR A 55 0.25 -15.53 -1.70
C THR A 55 -1.20 -15.73 -2.13
N SER A 56 -1.45 -16.71 -3.01
CA SER A 56 -2.81 -17.12 -3.33
C SER A 56 -3.42 -17.91 -2.17
N THR A 57 -4.69 -17.69 -1.87
CA THR A 57 -5.49 -18.51 -0.95
C THR A 57 -6.38 -19.51 -1.67
N ALA A 58 -6.44 -19.45 -3.01
CA ALA A 58 -7.23 -20.34 -3.85
C ALA A 58 -6.43 -21.57 -4.31
N SER A 59 -7.14 -22.60 -4.73
CA SER A 59 -6.55 -23.80 -5.35
C SER A 59 -6.05 -23.58 -6.78
N ARG A 60 -6.51 -22.51 -7.44
CA ARG A 60 -6.10 -22.08 -8.77
C ARG A 60 -5.60 -20.65 -8.70
N THR A 61 -4.77 -20.22 -9.65
CA THR A 61 -4.21 -18.86 -9.71
C THR A 61 -5.32 -17.82 -9.86
N PRO A 62 -5.57 -16.96 -8.85
CA PRO A 62 -6.49 -15.84 -8.98
C PRO A 62 -5.99 -14.81 -10.00
N ALA A 63 -6.91 -14.08 -10.63
CA ALA A 63 -6.56 -13.11 -11.66
C ALA A 63 -5.56 -12.04 -11.15
N LEU A 64 -5.79 -11.49 -9.97
CA LEU A 64 -4.89 -10.50 -9.38
C LEU A 64 -3.50 -11.09 -9.08
N TYR A 65 -3.44 -12.28 -8.50
CA TYR A 65 -2.17 -12.94 -8.20
C TYR A 65 -1.40 -13.23 -9.48
N GLY A 66 -2.07 -13.73 -10.53
CA GLY A 66 -1.44 -14.01 -11.82
C GLY A 66 -0.83 -12.77 -12.47
N VAL A 67 -1.51 -11.61 -12.41
CA VAL A 67 -0.95 -10.34 -12.89
C VAL A 67 0.28 -9.93 -12.08
N LEU A 68 0.20 -9.99 -10.75
CA LEU A 68 1.34 -9.65 -9.88
C LEU A 68 2.54 -10.58 -10.11
N GLU A 69 2.30 -11.87 -10.35
CA GLU A 69 3.34 -12.85 -10.66
C GLU A 69 4.02 -12.54 -12.00
N GLN A 70 3.24 -12.23 -13.04
CA GLN A 70 3.77 -11.88 -14.35
C GLN A 70 4.68 -10.65 -14.32
N VAL A 71 4.31 -9.63 -13.56
CA VAL A 71 5.12 -8.40 -13.41
C VAL A 71 6.17 -8.51 -12.31
N GLY A 72 6.35 -9.68 -11.69
CA GLY A 72 7.35 -9.89 -10.62
C GLY A 72 7.06 -9.10 -9.34
N ALA A 73 5.81 -8.78 -9.09
CA ALA A 73 5.36 -7.96 -7.94
C ALA A 73 4.71 -8.78 -6.80
N THR A 74 4.90 -10.10 -6.77
CA THR A 74 4.41 -10.95 -5.67
C THR A 74 5.27 -10.83 -4.41
N GLN A 75 6.50 -10.34 -4.53
CA GLN A 75 7.42 -10.12 -3.41
C GLN A 75 8.23 -8.84 -3.65
N GLY A 76 8.50 -8.13 -2.56
CA GLY A 76 9.29 -6.91 -2.65
C GLY A 76 9.36 -6.14 -1.35
N THR A 77 9.61 -4.85 -1.46
CA THR A 77 9.60 -3.93 -0.33
C THR A 77 8.62 -2.78 -0.54
N VAL A 78 8.03 -2.34 0.55
CA VAL A 78 7.26 -1.10 0.66
C VAL A 78 8.02 -0.21 1.61
N SER A 79 8.61 0.86 1.13
CA SER A 79 9.31 1.81 1.98
C SER A 79 8.79 3.22 1.74
N GLY A 80 8.71 4.01 2.78
CA GLY A 80 8.16 5.35 2.65
C GLY A 80 8.17 6.15 3.92
N GLN A 81 7.42 7.24 3.86
CA GLN A 81 7.37 8.28 4.88
C GLN A 81 5.94 8.71 5.14
N TYR A 82 5.69 8.99 6.39
CA TYR A 82 4.47 9.60 6.88
C TYR A 82 4.78 10.95 7.53
N ALA A 83 4.01 11.95 7.21
CA ALA A 83 3.90 13.21 7.93
C ALA A 83 2.42 13.51 8.18
N PRO A 84 2.03 14.33 9.17
CA PRO A 84 0.63 14.63 9.44
C PRO A 84 -0.13 15.06 8.19
N GLY A 85 -1.15 14.29 7.81
CA GLY A 85 -1.96 14.54 6.61
C GLY A 85 -1.29 14.22 5.26
N ARG A 86 -0.09 13.61 5.25
CA ARG A 86 0.62 13.26 4.01
C ARG A 86 1.33 11.92 4.15
N PHE A 87 1.32 11.17 3.05
CA PHE A 87 1.92 9.86 2.99
C PHE A 87 2.57 9.64 1.63
N GLN A 88 3.78 9.10 1.62
CA GLN A 88 4.48 8.75 0.40
C GLN A 88 5.18 7.40 0.57
N PHE A 89 5.08 6.53 -0.42
CA PHE A 89 5.80 5.26 -0.41
C PHE A 89 6.19 4.80 -1.81
N ALA A 90 7.21 3.96 -1.86
CA ALA A 90 7.65 3.26 -3.05
C ALA A 90 7.41 1.75 -2.90
N LEU A 91 6.99 1.13 -3.98
CA LEU A 91 6.89 -0.32 -4.12
C LEU A 91 8.07 -0.80 -4.97
N THR A 92 8.88 -1.71 -4.43
CA THR A 92 10.07 -2.26 -5.09
C THR A 92 9.89 -3.75 -5.30
N SER A 93 10.15 -4.24 -6.51
CA SER A 93 10.14 -5.67 -6.79
C SER A 93 11.41 -6.33 -6.25
N GLN A 94 11.27 -7.47 -5.59
CA GLN A 94 12.43 -8.27 -5.16
C GLN A 94 13.20 -8.82 -6.36
N LYS A 95 12.51 -9.12 -7.46
CA LYS A 95 13.12 -9.69 -8.68
C LYS A 95 14.10 -8.72 -9.33
N SER A 96 13.71 -7.45 -9.46
CA SER A 96 14.53 -6.43 -10.15
C SER A 96 15.35 -5.58 -9.19
N GLY A 97 15.00 -5.53 -7.91
CA GLY A 97 15.58 -4.60 -6.93
C GLY A 97 15.22 -3.14 -7.21
N SER A 98 14.34 -2.88 -8.18
CA SER A 98 13.96 -1.54 -8.62
C SER A 98 12.55 -1.19 -8.17
N ALA A 99 12.31 0.07 -7.86
CA ALA A 99 10.98 0.58 -7.60
C ALA A 99 10.14 0.49 -8.88
N PHE A 100 8.98 -0.15 -8.82
CA PHE A 100 8.08 -0.21 -9.97
C PHE A 100 7.01 0.89 -9.92
N THR A 101 6.72 1.47 -8.76
CA THR A 101 5.87 2.67 -8.64
C THR A 101 6.11 3.38 -7.31
N ARG A 102 5.68 4.63 -7.25
CA ARG A 102 5.55 5.42 -6.03
C ARG A 102 4.14 5.93 -5.91
N VAL A 103 3.68 6.10 -4.68
CA VAL A 103 2.36 6.62 -4.37
C VAL A 103 2.50 7.77 -3.39
N TYR A 104 1.79 8.85 -3.66
CA TYR A 104 1.64 9.98 -2.75
C TYR A 104 0.15 10.12 -2.41
N ILE A 105 -0.15 10.39 -1.14
CA ILE A 105 -1.51 10.57 -0.65
C ILE A 105 -1.53 11.77 0.29
N ASP A 106 -2.49 12.67 0.10
CA ASP A 106 -2.84 13.69 1.07
C ASP A 106 -4.36 13.81 1.26
N ALA A 107 -4.81 14.84 1.97
CA ALA A 107 -6.23 15.05 2.24
C ALA A 107 -7.08 15.31 0.97
N ASN A 108 -6.45 15.72 -0.12
CA ASN A 108 -7.15 16.19 -1.33
C ASN A 108 -7.02 15.20 -2.48
N GLU A 109 -5.93 14.43 -2.55
CA GLU A 109 -5.61 13.62 -3.72
C GLU A 109 -4.73 12.42 -3.42
N THR A 110 -4.81 11.44 -4.32
CA THR A 110 -3.86 10.32 -4.41
C THR A 110 -3.21 10.37 -5.79
N LEU A 111 -1.88 10.34 -5.80
CA LEU A 111 -1.05 10.38 -6.99
C LEU A 111 -0.25 9.09 -7.13
N TYR A 112 -0.22 8.53 -8.34
CA TYR A 112 0.52 7.32 -8.69
C TYR A 112 1.61 7.66 -9.70
N ASP A 113 2.83 7.17 -9.49
CA ASP A 113 3.95 7.36 -10.43
C ASP A 113 3.81 6.41 -11.62
N ALA A 114 3.00 6.83 -12.59
CA ALA A 114 2.76 6.09 -13.82
C ALA A 114 4.02 6.02 -14.72
N GLY A 115 4.84 7.07 -14.69
CA GLY A 115 6.10 7.09 -15.43
C GLY A 115 7.09 6.05 -14.94
N GLN A 116 7.20 5.88 -13.62
CA GLN A 116 8.03 4.84 -13.01
C GLN A 116 7.48 3.45 -13.35
N LEU A 117 6.16 3.25 -13.23
CA LEU A 117 5.50 1.98 -13.55
C LEU A 117 5.71 1.61 -15.02
N TYR A 118 5.51 2.55 -15.94
CA TYR A 118 5.77 2.33 -17.38
C TYR A 118 7.24 1.94 -17.63
N THR A 119 8.17 2.67 -17.04
CA THR A 119 9.62 2.41 -17.19
C THR A 119 9.97 1.01 -16.71
N TYR A 120 9.41 0.59 -15.57
CA TYR A 120 9.58 -0.76 -15.04
C TYR A 120 9.02 -1.82 -15.99
N LEU A 121 7.76 -1.69 -16.42
CA LEU A 121 7.11 -2.65 -17.32
C LEU A 121 7.81 -2.71 -18.68
N ARG A 122 8.21 -1.57 -19.24
CA ARG A 122 9.01 -1.51 -20.46
C ARG A 122 10.32 -2.28 -20.32
N GLY A 123 11.00 -2.13 -19.17
CA GLY A 123 12.22 -2.86 -18.87
C GLY A 123 12.01 -4.38 -18.85
N GLU A 124 10.95 -4.87 -18.22
CA GLU A 124 10.60 -6.31 -18.19
C GLU A 124 10.26 -6.83 -19.60
N ILE A 125 9.51 -6.06 -20.41
CA ILE A 125 9.17 -6.43 -21.78
C ILE A 125 10.42 -6.49 -22.66
N VAL A 126 11.31 -5.50 -22.56
CA VAL A 126 12.55 -5.46 -23.36
C VAL A 126 13.51 -6.59 -22.91
N ALA A 127 13.55 -6.93 -21.65
CA ALA A 127 14.33 -8.07 -21.16
C ALA A 127 13.83 -9.40 -21.72
N ALA A 128 12.51 -9.56 -21.85
CA ALA A 128 11.90 -10.75 -22.45
C ALA A 128 11.97 -10.76 -24.00
N ALA A 129 11.88 -9.60 -24.63
CA ALA A 129 11.85 -9.42 -26.08
C ALA A 129 12.67 -8.18 -26.49
N PRO A 130 14.00 -8.30 -26.71
CA PRO A 130 14.90 -7.15 -26.95
C PRO A 130 14.47 -6.22 -28.10
N LEU A 131 13.86 -6.76 -29.15
CA LEU A 131 13.39 -5.96 -30.29
C LEU A 131 12.20 -5.04 -29.92
N ALA A 132 11.48 -5.33 -28.84
CA ALA A 132 10.42 -4.46 -28.35
C ALA A 132 10.96 -3.07 -27.94
N GLY A 133 12.22 -2.99 -27.54
CA GLY A 133 12.87 -1.71 -27.22
C GLY A 133 12.95 -0.72 -28.38
N LEU A 134 12.86 -1.21 -29.62
CA LEU A 134 12.87 -0.37 -30.82
C LEU A 134 11.47 0.24 -31.12
N VAL A 135 10.42 -0.37 -30.59
CA VAL A 135 9.02 0.02 -30.87
C VAL A 135 8.40 0.77 -29.69
N LEU A 136 8.73 0.34 -28.46
CA LEU A 136 8.19 0.95 -27.24
C LEU A 136 8.87 2.30 -26.99
N PRO A 137 8.12 3.43 -26.96
CA PRO A 137 8.69 4.74 -26.72
C PRO A 137 9.26 4.87 -25.30
N ASN A 138 10.12 5.88 -25.09
CA ASN A 138 10.48 6.29 -23.74
C ASN A 138 9.37 7.16 -23.16
N TRP A 139 9.20 7.09 -21.83
CA TRP A 139 8.28 7.97 -21.15
C TRP A 139 8.76 9.43 -21.25
N SER A 140 7.90 10.30 -21.77
CA SER A 140 8.22 11.73 -22.02
C SER A 140 7.20 12.70 -21.41
N MET A 141 6.21 12.17 -20.69
CA MET A 141 5.13 12.92 -20.07
C MET A 141 5.43 13.16 -18.56
N GLY A 142 4.57 13.90 -17.87
CA GLY A 142 4.61 13.99 -16.43
C GLY A 142 4.52 12.60 -15.78
N SER A 143 5.25 12.38 -14.68
CA SER A 143 5.35 11.04 -14.09
C SER A 143 4.11 10.65 -13.29
N TYR A 144 3.47 11.61 -12.62
CA TYR A 144 2.38 11.31 -11.69
C TYR A 144 1.01 11.54 -12.29
N ILE A 145 0.15 10.54 -12.13
CA ILE A 145 -1.26 10.54 -12.52
C ILE A 145 -2.14 10.57 -11.27
N SER A 146 -3.20 11.39 -11.28
CA SER A 146 -4.16 11.40 -10.19
C SER A 146 -5.06 10.17 -10.22
N GLN A 147 -5.69 9.87 -9.08
CA GLN A 147 -6.67 8.79 -9.00
C GLN A 147 -7.83 8.99 -9.98
N THR A 148 -8.29 10.22 -10.16
CA THR A 148 -9.37 10.57 -11.09
C THR A 148 -8.96 10.31 -12.54
N GLN A 149 -7.76 10.72 -12.93
CA GLN A 149 -7.21 10.45 -14.26
C GLN A 149 -7.02 8.95 -14.49
N LEU A 150 -6.49 8.22 -13.47
CA LEU A 150 -6.35 6.77 -13.54
C LEU A 150 -7.69 6.05 -13.68
N ALA A 151 -8.71 6.51 -12.96
CA ALA A 151 -10.08 6.00 -13.07
C ALA A 151 -10.64 6.17 -14.49
N SER A 152 -10.42 7.36 -15.08
CA SER A 152 -10.81 7.67 -16.45
C SER A 152 -10.09 6.75 -17.46
N LEU A 153 -8.77 6.56 -17.32
CA LEU A 153 -7.98 5.68 -18.17
C LEU A 153 -8.44 4.22 -18.13
N LEU A 154 -8.80 3.73 -16.95
CA LEU A 154 -9.21 2.33 -16.78
C LEU A 154 -10.70 2.10 -17.06
N GLY A 155 -11.48 3.16 -17.31
CA GLY A 155 -12.92 3.08 -17.50
C GLY A 155 -13.65 2.54 -16.27
N VAL A 156 -13.11 2.78 -15.07
CA VAL A 156 -13.64 2.29 -13.79
C VAL A 156 -13.83 3.44 -12.82
N GLU A 157 -14.86 3.37 -11.98
CA GLU A 157 -15.01 4.29 -10.86
C GLU A 157 -14.07 3.83 -9.73
N LEU A 158 -12.99 4.55 -9.53
CA LEU A 158 -12.13 4.38 -8.34
C LEU A 158 -12.71 5.29 -7.24
N SER A 159 -13.23 4.68 -6.18
CA SER A 159 -13.68 5.45 -5.00
C SER A 159 -12.49 6.21 -4.45
N ALA A 160 -12.64 7.52 -4.26
CA ALA A 160 -11.66 8.31 -3.56
C ALA A 160 -11.47 7.72 -2.16
N VAL A 161 -10.21 7.53 -1.76
CA VAL A 161 -9.89 7.18 -0.39
C VAL A 161 -9.67 8.48 0.32
N GLU A 162 -10.55 8.75 1.22
CA GLU A 162 -10.41 9.91 2.08
C GLU A 162 -9.45 9.58 3.22
N MET A 163 -8.57 10.53 3.56
CA MET A 163 -7.72 10.41 4.76
C MET A 163 -8.56 10.22 6.04
N GLN A 164 -9.84 10.57 6.02
CA GLN A 164 -10.80 10.29 7.10
C GLN A 164 -11.00 8.79 7.32
N ASP A 165 -10.93 7.95 6.28
CA ASP A 165 -11.05 6.49 6.42
C ASP A 165 -9.86 5.92 7.21
N VAL A 166 -8.68 6.55 7.08
CA VAL A 166 -7.49 6.21 7.86
C VAL A 166 -7.67 6.57 9.33
N THR A 167 -8.22 7.75 9.60
CA THR A 167 -8.45 8.24 10.96
C THR A 167 -9.54 7.43 11.67
N ASN A 168 -10.56 7.00 10.95
CA ASN A 168 -11.65 6.18 11.47
C ASN A 168 -11.20 4.76 11.85
N LEU A 169 -10.22 4.18 11.13
CA LEU A 169 -9.59 2.92 11.53
C LEU A 169 -8.89 3.01 12.90
N THR A 170 -8.38 4.17 13.28
CA THR A 170 -7.71 4.37 14.57
C THR A 170 -8.67 4.42 15.76
N LEU A 171 -9.92 4.81 15.55
CA LEU A 171 -10.94 4.90 16.60
C LEU A 171 -11.48 3.53 17.04
N GLY A 172 -11.28 2.49 16.24
CA GLY A 172 -11.69 1.11 16.52
C GLY A 172 -10.79 0.30 17.46
N LEU A 173 -9.72 0.89 18.00
CA LEU A 173 -8.71 0.18 18.80
C LEU A 173 -9.22 -0.43 20.12
N GLY A 174 -10.33 0.03 20.64
CA GLY A 174 -10.98 -0.56 21.83
C GLY A 174 -11.54 -1.97 21.61
N ALA A 175 -11.63 -2.44 20.37
CA ALA A 175 -12.20 -3.72 19.98
C ALA A 175 -11.17 -4.73 19.42
N LEU A 176 -9.86 -4.54 19.69
CA LEU A 176 -8.80 -5.44 19.23
C LEU A 176 -8.97 -6.82 19.87
N GLN A 177 -9.15 -7.83 19.03
CA GLN A 177 -9.21 -9.22 19.47
C GLN A 177 -7.82 -9.86 19.33
N LYS A 178 -7.31 -10.41 20.44
CA LYS A 178 -6.08 -11.20 20.40
C LYS A 178 -6.33 -12.50 19.63
N VAL A 179 -5.47 -12.79 18.65
CA VAL A 179 -5.58 -13.97 17.77
C VAL A 179 -4.23 -14.67 17.62
N THR A 180 -4.26 -15.90 17.12
CA THR A 180 -3.04 -16.64 16.72
C THR A 180 -3.20 -17.02 15.24
N PRO A 181 -2.67 -16.20 14.31
CA PRO A 181 -2.83 -16.47 12.88
C PRO A 181 -1.89 -17.59 12.41
N ALA A 182 -2.26 -18.23 11.31
CA ALA A 182 -1.33 -19.06 10.57
C ALA A 182 -0.18 -18.18 10.00
N GLY A 183 1.07 -18.58 10.22
CA GLY A 183 2.26 -17.78 9.88
C GLY A 183 2.66 -16.78 10.95
N ALA A 184 2.20 -16.96 12.19
CA ALA A 184 2.65 -16.19 13.35
C ALA A 184 4.17 -16.34 13.52
N LEU A 185 4.86 -15.22 13.78
CA LEU A 185 6.29 -15.19 14.10
C LEU A 185 6.49 -15.35 15.62
N ASP A 186 7.54 -16.03 16.00
CA ASP A 186 7.91 -16.19 17.40
C ASP A 186 8.21 -14.83 18.07
N GLY A 187 7.70 -14.64 19.27
CA GLY A 187 7.88 -13.41 20.05
C GLY A 187 6.89 -12.30 19.71
N TYR A 188 6.01 -12.49 18.73
CA TYR A 188 4.95 -11.53 18.37
C TYR A 188 3.62 -11.86 19.08
N THR A 189 2.91 -10.83 19.48
CA THR A 189 1.51 -10.93 19.90
C THR A 189 0.64 -10.32 18.80
N TYR A 190 -0.38 -11.06 18.37
CA TYR A 190 -1.22 -10.67 17.24
C TYR A 190 -2.58 -10.19 17.68
N TYR A 191 -3.05 -9.17 16.98
CA TYR A 191 -4.37 -8.58 17.17
C TYR A 191 -5.08 -8.44 15.83
N GLN A 192 -6.32 -8.88 15.78
CA GLN A 192 -7.19 -8.65 14.64
C GLN A 192 -7.83 -7.28 14.77
N LEU A 193 -7.75 -6.48 13.71
CA LEU A 193 -8.47 -5.22 13.61
C LEU A 193 -9.94 -5.51 13.29
N PRO A 194 -10.88 -4.70 13.83
CA PRO A 194 -12.28 -4.84 13.47
C PRO A 194 -12.43 -4.68 11.95
N ALA A 195 -13.14 -5.62 11.35
CA ALA A 195 -13.55 -5.51 9.95
C ALA A 195 -14.53 -4.32 9.87
N GLY A 196 -14.21 -3.34 9.04
CA GLY A 196 -15.18 -2.32 8.67
C GLY A 196 -16.28 -2.92 7.78
N GLU A 197 -16.88 -2.13 6.91
CA GLU A 197 -17.86 -2.59 5.92
C GLU A 197 -17.25 -3.48 4.81
N THR A 198 -15.96 -3.80 4.90
CA THR A 198 -15.21 -4.60 3.91
C THR A 198 -14.95 -6.00 4.47
N ASP A 199 -15.00 -7.02 3.61
CA ASP A 199 -14.65 -8.41 3.95
C ASP A 199 -13.12 -8.61 4.18
N LEU A 200 -12.37 -7.51 4.28
CA LEU A 200 -10.93 -7.54 4.49
C LEU A 200 -10.60 -7.93 5.93
N THR A 201 -9.72 -8.91 6.11
CA THR A 201 -9.16 -9.25 7.42
C THR A 201 -7.76 -8.68 7.55
N CYS A 202 -7.55 -7.86 8.58
CA CYS A 202 -6.25 -7.30 8.93
C CYS A 202 -5.83 -7.78 10.33
N ILE A 203 -4.66 -8.42 10.40
CA ILE A 203 -4.08 -8.91 11.64
C ILE A 203 -2.69 -8.29 11.82
N VAL A 204 -2.41 -7.78 13.01
CA VAL A 204 -1.18 -7.08 13.35
C VAL A 204 -0.44 -7.81 14.45
N GLY A 205 0.79 -8.11 14.19
CA GLY A 205 1.75 -8.66 15.13
C GLY A 205 2.70 -7.61 15.67
N LEU A 206 2.87 -7.59 16.98
CA LEU A 206 3.76 -6.70 17.72
C LEU A 206 4.69 -7.50 18.62
N PRO A 207 6.02 -7.33 18.54
CA PRO A 207 6.95 -7.92 19.50
C PRO A 207 6.99 -7.06 20.75
N LEU A 208 6.20 -7.42 21.75
CA LEU A 208 6.02 -6.62 22.96
C LEU A 208 7.33 -6.25 23.68
N LYS A 209 8.37 -7.09 23.57
CA LYS A 209 9.69 -6.83 24.16
C LYS A 209 10.46 -5.70 23.47
N GLU A 210 10.19 -5.45 22.19
CA GLU A 210 10.91 -4.47 21.38
C GLU A 210 10.16 -3.15 21.21
N LEU A 211 8.98 -3.04 21.84
CA LEU A 211 8.19 -1.81 21.79
C LEU A 211 8.93 -0.60 22.39
N PHE A 212 9.97 -0.83 23.18
CA PHE A 212 10.78 0.23 23.80
C PHE A 212 12.03 0.61 22.99
N SER A 213 12.30 -0.06 21.87
CA SER A 213 13.40 0.30 20.97
C SER A 213 13.07 1.59 20.19
N GLY A 214 14.07 2.26 19.61
CA GLY A 214 13.85 3.42 18.72
C GLY A 214 13.00 3.09 17.49
N THR A 215 13.10 1.84 17.02
CA THR A 215 12.39 1.29 15.87
C THR A 215 11.32 0.32 16.36
N THR A 216 10.16 0.28 15.71
CA THR A 216 9.05 -0.63 16.05
C THR A 216 8.92 -1.69 14.96
N PRO A 217 9.32 -2.95 15.23
CA PRO A 217 9.05 -4.04 14.30
C PRO A 217 7.55 -4.34 14.25
N LEU A 218 7.04 -4.64 13.06
CA LEU A 218 5.66 -4.99 12.81
C LEU A 218 5.57 -6.18 11.86
N HIS A 219 4.58 -7.04 12.10
CA HIS A 219 4.18 -8.08 11.15
C HIS A 219 2.69 -7.96 10.87
N ILE A 220 2.33 -7.78 9.61
CA ILE A 220 0.96 -7.49 9.19
C ILE A 220 0.51 -8.58 8.23
N LEU A 221 -0.66 -9.14 8.50
CA LEU A 221 -1.29 -10.12 7.65
C LEU A 221 -2.62 -9.57 7.16
N LEU A 222 -2.72 -9.38 5.84
CA LEU A 222 -3.93 -8.93 5.17
C LEU A 222 -4.49 -10.08 4.35
N THR A 223 -5.77 -10.38 4.52
CA THR A 223 -6.47 -11.33 3.66
C THR A 223 -7.56 -10.58 2.91
N ILE A 224 -7.57 -10.72 1.60
CA ILE A 224 -8.52 -10.09 0.68
C ILE A 224 -9.32 -11.20 0.01
N PRO A 225 -10.45 -11.62 0.60
CA PRO A 225 -11.21 -12.78 0.12
C PRO A 225 -11.71 -12.60 -1.31
N GLU A 226 -12.14 -11.39 -1.69
CA GLU A 226 -12.63 -11.08 -3.04
C GLU A 226 -11.60 -11.40 -4.13
N HIS A 227 -10.31 -11.25 -3.82
CA HIS A 227 -9.22 -11.51 -4.74
C HIS A 227 -8.48 -12.81 -4.45
N GLU A 228 -8.92 -13.57 -3.46
CA GLU A 228 -8.32 -14.83 -3.03
C GLU A 228 -6.81 -14.71 -2.79
N VAL A 229 -6.37 -13.58 -2.22
CA VAL A 229 -4.95 -13.32 -1.90
C VAL A 229 -4.76 -12.99 -0.43
N ARG A 230 -3.58 -13.36 0.06
CA ARG A 230 -3.05 -12.96 1.36
C ARG A 230 -1.76 -12.19 1.15
N ILE A 231 -1.61 -11.06 1.85
CA ILE A 231 -0.41 -10.25 1.85
C ILE A 231 0.19 -10.29 3.26
N SER A 232 1.44 -10.68 3.34
CA SER A 232 2.24 -10.61 4.56
C SER A 232 3.24 -9.48 4.43
N LEU A 233 3.30 -8.60 5.44
CA LEU A 233 4.26 -7.50 5.51
C LEU A 233 5.05 -7.64 6.81
N SER A 234 6.37 -7.67 6.69
CA SER A 234 7.29 -7.71 7.84
C SER A 234 8.29 -6.58 7.72
N GLY A 235 8.40 -5.76 8.73
CA GLY A 235 9.30 -4.61 8.68
C GLY A 235 9.27 -3.75 9.92
N THR A 236 9.65 -2.50 9.76
CA THR A 236 9.84 -1.59 10.86
C THR A 236 9.23 -0.22 10.59
N VAL A 237 8.83 0.44 11.67
CA VAL A 237 8.43 1.85 11.69
C VAL A 237 9.32 2.59 12.69
N THR A 238 9.87 3.71 12.26
CA THR A 238 10.73 4.57 13.06
C THR A 238 10.14 5.98 13.09
N ALA A 239 9.95 6.54 14.28
CA ALA A 239 9.56 7.94 14.39
C ALA A 239 10.66 8.83 13.80
N ALA A 240 10.29 9.75 12.92
CA ALA A 240 11.21 10.65 12.24
C ALA A 240 10.52 11.99 11.97
N GLU A 241 11.28 13.08 12.04
CA GLU A 241 10.85 14.38 11.53
C GLU A 241 10.98 14.37 10.00
N THR A 242 9.91 14.04 9.31
CA THR A 242 9.88 13.90 7.87
C THR A 242 9.06 14.98 7.21
N ALA A 243 9.57 15.54 6.12
CA ALA A 243 8.81 16.43 5.24
C ALA A 243 8.38 15.65 3.99
N VAL A 244 7.13 15.24 3.94
CA VAL A 244 6.55 14.64 2.74
C VAL A 244 6.10 15.76 1.80
N VAL A 245 6.70 15.81 0.61
CA VAL A 245 6.46 16.87 -0.38
C VAL A 245 5.66 16.29 -1.55
N ALA A 246 4.62 17.03 -1.96
CA ALA A 246 3.81 16.63 -3.10
C ALA A 246 4.64 16.60 -4.39
N PRO A 247 4.48 15.58 -5.25
CA PRO A 247 5.13 15.50 -6.53
C PRO A 247 4.76 16.67 -7.45
N THR A 248 5.73 17.21 -8.16
CA THR A 248 5.54 18.33 -9.10
C THR A 248 5.39 17.87 -10.55
N SER A 249 5.97 16.72 -10.92
CA SER A 249 5.91 16.17 -12.28
C SER A 249 4.60 15.43 -12.51
N ARG A 250 3.53 16.17 -12.77
CA ARG A 250 2.18 15.62 -13.00
C ARG A 250 1.87 15.50 -14.48
N MET A 251 1.13 14.46 -14.86
CA MET A 251 0.54 14.37 -16.20
C MET A 251 -0.54 15.45 -16.34
N SER A 252 -0.54 16.12 -17.49
CA SER A 252 -1.66 16.99 -17.87
C SER A 252 -2.85 16.14 -18.37
N ASP A 253 -4.06 16.68 -18.34
CA ASP A 253 -5.24 15.99 -18.91
C ASP A 253 -5.04 15.69 -20.41
N THR A 254 -4.36 16.60 -21.14
CA THR A 254 -4.00 16.38 -22.53
C THR A 254 -3.04 15.19 -22.71
N ASP A 255 -2.09 14.97 -21.80
CA ASP A 255 -1.19 13.82 -21.84
C ASP A 255 -1.96 12.51 -21.59
N VAL A 256 -2.93 12.56 -20.64
CA VAL A 256 -3.80 11.41 -20.36
C VAL A 256 -4.65 11.05 -21.58
N ASP A 257 -5.27 12.04 -22.24
CA ASP A 257 -6.08 11.82 -23.43
C ASP A 257 -5.23 11.26 -24.59
N ASN A 258 -4.02 11.77 -24.78
CA ASN A 258 -3.10 11.27 -25.80
C ASN A 258 -2.64 9.82 -25.50
N PHE A 259 -2.47 9.46 -24.22
CA PHE A 259 -2.09 8.10 -23.84
C PHE A 259 -3.19 7.08 -24.11
N VAL A 260 -4.47 7.48 -24.00
CA VAL A 260 -5.64 6.62 -24.34
C VAL A 260 -5.74 6.33 -25.83
N GLN A 261 -5.20 7.24 -26.67
CA GLN A 261 -5.30 7.12 -28.13
C GLN A 261 -4.15 6.31 -28.77
N LEU A 262 -3.15 5.90 -27.97
CA LEU A 262 -2.04 5.04 -28.38
C LEU A 262 -2.38 3.56 -28.24
#